data_e095d584a0d9ab443b8f48104a1bf1be
#
_entry.id   e095d584a0d9ab443b8f48104a1bf1be
#
_cell.length_a   1.000
_cell.length_b   1.000
_cell.length_c   1.000
_cell.angle_alpha   90.00
_cell.angle_beta   90.00
_cell.angle_gamma   90.00
#
_symmetry.space_group_name_H-M   'P 1'
#
loop_
_entity.id
_entity.type
_entity.pdbx_description
1 polymer ?
#
loop_
_entity_poly.entity_id
_entity_poly.type
_entity_poly.pdbx_seq_one_letter_code
_entity_poly.pdbx_strand_id
1 'polypeptide(L)'
;MNPESQEVASLMDELELVTKLDERTIEVRIRGLRAEVSDEPPCREFLYELMAFAFMESSATDASTWGTYFCPQMVFTNPDGSAREFPSLSNVDEETIDFWSSRSNQTSNMLMKARYSDLVWDLCFKCTGKKPSHTFALSSLDALLSLIENQLYMHSIDAIQKLRRAFALGISLSNQQLVERAKNAALNLEDKISDDNMPGLWGFCFDLIVDNKRVRKTSEEDRQIVADLEDRYSRLLSNGGLWPCECAAKRLGKYYRAKGMNDEMEKVITAFGELCLATAKDSPPMAAQQILRQAYSVYKQFNMNESLSKILTEIKELGPDLIDSMLTHEFRAELPKEELLKFAQEIVSGDCTQVFSRIVIHYLPSIRESKQRLDEGIQQYPLAFLFPRNVCDREGRVVSTVGPAETDYDGLLISQVSQDMAIYSVSLDFVLKRAIEEHSLGPQVIVEYLYASTVFPSSQRELLASGIAKYLEGDYLSANHILTPRIEVVLRKIVEQSGGRVLKEARAGGFYLRNVDELLCSEEMLNIFGSDICLYLRVLLSDPRGWNVRNDICHGLGVDACFSKTISDRLVHVLLLFAQLRPKTV
;
A
#
# COMPACT_ATOMS: atom_id res chain seq x y z
N MET A 1 -19.94 28.68 37.90
CA MET A 1 -19.18 28.24 36.73
C MET A 1 -17.83 27.72 37.24
N ASN A 2 -17.37 26.58 36.79
CA ASN A 2 -16.03 26.05 37.13
C ASN A 2 -14.97 27.06 36.59
N PRO A 3 -13.85 27.32 37.28
CA PRO A 3 -12.77 28.17 36.77
C PRO A 3 -12.32 27.81 35.37
N GLU A 4 -12.14 26.53 35.08
CA GLU A 4 -11.77 26.01 33.75
C GLU A 4 -12.82 26.37 32.66
N SER A 5 -14.11 26.30 32.99
CA SER A 5 -15.18 26.69 32.06
C SER A 5 -15.14 28.20 31.75
N GLN A 6 -14.70 29.04 32.70
CA GLN A 6 -14.50 30.47 32.47
C GLN A 6 -13.27 30.74 31.59
N GLU A 7 -12.18 30.00 31.77
CA GLU A 7 -10.97 30.11 30.95
C GLU A 7 -11.26 29.73 29.49
N VAL A 8 -11.98 28.63 29.29
CA VAL A 8 -12.43 28.19 27.96
C VAL A 8 -13.30 29.25 27.30
N ALA A 9 -14.31 29.80 28.03
CA ALA A 9 -15.18 30.84 27.49
C ALA A 9 -14.38 32.09 27.11
N SER A 10 -13.47 32.56 27.98
CA SER A 10 -12.61 33.71 27.72
C SER A 10 -11.70 33.50 26.50
N LEU A 11 -11.12 32.31 26.34
CA LEU A 11 -10.33 31.95 25.17
C LEU A 11 -11.17 31.98 23.88
N MET A 12 -12.37 31.41 23.92
CA MET A 12 -13.25 31.40 22.75
C MET A 12 -13.71 32.82 22.38
N ASP A 13 -13.99 33.69 23.36
CA ASP A 13 -14.32 35.11 23.12
C ASP A 13 -13.13 35.87 22.51
N GLU A 14 -11.90 35.60 22.94
CA GLU A 14 -10.69 36.15 22.30
C GLU A 14 -10.57 35.70 20.84
N LEU A 15 -10.71 34.37 20.58
CA LEU A 15 -10.61 33.80 19.25
C LEU A 15 -11.73 34.29 18.32
N GLU A 16 -12.91 34.62 18.85
CA GLU A 16 -14.01 35.17 18.09
C GLU A 16 -13.62 36.48 17.34
N LEU A 17 -12.70 37.24 17.91
CA LEU A 17 -12.23 38.51 17.34
C LEU A 17 -11.11 38.35 16.31
N VAL A 18 -10.55 37.14 16.17
CA VAL A 18 -9.45 36.89 15.23
C VAL A 18 -9.99 36.70 13.82
N THR A 19 -9.55 37.52 12.90
CA THR A 19 -10.08 37.58 11.53
C THR A 19 -9.69 36.35 10.71
N LYS A 20 -8.45 35.84 10.86
CA LYS A 20 -7.93 34.66 10.13
C LYS A 20 -7.52 33.60 11.13
N LEU A 21 -8.20 32.48 11.09
CA LEU A 21 -7.98 31.30 11.92
C LEU A 21 -8.00 30.02 11.09
N ASP A 22 -7.44 28.98 11.66
CA ASP A 22 -7.66 27.60 11.24
C ASP A 22 -8.05 26.73 12.46
N GLU A 23 -8.65 25.58 12.21
CA GLU A 23 -9.14 24.67 13.24
C GLU A 23 -8.00 24.17 14.13
N ARG A 24 -6.82 23.95 13.57
CA ARG A 24 -5.64 23.47 14.30
C ARG A 24 -5.15 24.51 15.32
N THR A 25 -5.12 25.77 14.93
CA THR A 25 -4.75 26.86 15.86
C THR A 25 -5.70 26.93 17.04
N ILE A 26 -7.01 26.80 16.79
CA ILE A 26 -8.03 26.78 17.85
C ILE A 26 -7.81 25.55 18.75
N GLU A 27 -7.67 24.36 18.18
CA GLU A 27 -7.43 23.11 18.91
C GLU A 27 -6.19 23.22 19.82
N VAL A 28 -5.07 23.69 19.28
CA VAL A 28 -3.81 23.85 20.05
C VAL A 28 -3.98 24.82 21.20
N ARG A 29 -4.69 25.94 21.00
CA ARG A 29 -4.96 26.91 22.05
C ARG A 29 -5.86 26.36 23.16
N ILE A 30 -6.89 25.59 22.81
CA ILE A 30 -7.75 24.90 23.78
C ILE A 30 -6.92 23.89 24.58
N ARG A 31 -6.10 23.06 23.93
CA ARG A 31 -5.20 22.11 24.61
C ARG A 31 -4.23 22.82 25.57
N GLY A 32 -3.76 24.01 25.19
CA GLY A 32 -2.84 24.81 25.98
C GLY A 32 -3.42 25.26 27.34
N LEU A 33 -4.73 25.32 27.52
CA LEU A 33 -5.36 25.58 28.82
C LEU A 33 -5.09 24.47 29.86
N ARG A 34 -4.73 23.29 29.41
CA ARG A 34 -4.37 22.12 30.24
C ARG A 34 -2.97 21.60 29.94
N ALA A 35 -2.02 22.48 29.68
CA ALA A 35 -0.63 22.08 29.38
C ALA A 35 0.08 21.43 30.58
N GLU A 36 -0.33 21.77 31.82
CA GLU A 36 0.13 21.07 33.04
C GLU A 36 -0.84 19.90 33.31
N VAL A 37 -0.28 18.72 33.55
CA VAL A 37 -1.06 17.51 33.86
C VAL A 37 -1.84 17.75 35.16
N SER A 38 -3.14 17.99 35.03
CA SER A 38 -4.07 18.06 36.15
C SER A 38 -4.66 16.68 36.39
N ASP A 39 -4.65 16.20 37.64
CA ASP A 39 -5.30 14.93 38.03
C ASP A 39 -6.84 15.04 38.02
N GLU A 40 -7.40 16.24 37.91
CA GLU A 40 -8.83 16.42 37.82
C GLU A 40 -9.35 16.19 36.39
N PRO A 41 -10.53 15.55 36.24
CA PRO A 41 -11.13 15.39 34.92
C PRO A 41 -11.49 16.74 34.31
N PRO A 42 -11.36 16.91 32.98
CA PRO A 42 -11.70 18.17 32.30
C PRO A 42 -13.20 18.50 32.43
N CYS A 43 -13.53 19.79 32.46
CA CYS A 43 -14.94 20.21 32.41
C CYS A 43 -15.56 19.85 31.03
N ARG A 44 -16.90 19.77 31.01
CA ARG A 44 -17.62 19.38 29.78
C ARG A 44 -17.41 20.38 28.65
N GLU A 45 -17.44 21.68 28.95
CA GLU A 45 -17.26 22.75 27.98
C GLU A 45 -15.88 22.64 27.30
N PHE A 46 -14.83 22.35 28.09
CA PHE A 46 -13.50 22.10 27.52
C PHE A 46 -13.52 20.92 26.53
N LEU A 47 -14.16 19.81 26.91
CA LEU A 47 -14.25 18.63 26.03
C LEU A 47 -15.05 18.91 24.77
N TYR A 48 -16.16 19.62 24.87
CA TYR A 48 -17.01 19.95 23.72
C TYR A 48 -16.30 20.86 22.73
N GLU A 49 -15.60 21.89 23.21
CA GLU A 49 -14.80 22.77 22.35
C GLU A 49 -13.61 22.03 21.74
N LEU A 50 -12.89 21.24 22.53
CA LEU A 50 -11.77 20.45 22.04
C LEU A 50 -12.22 19.48 20.95
N MET A 51 -13.29 18.71 21.16
CA MET A 51 -13.83 17.79 20.16
C MET A 51 -14.25 18.52 18.89
N ALA A 52 -14.87 19.71 19.02
CA ALA A 52 -15.30 20.48 17.85
C ALA A 52 -14.16 20.78 16.88
N PHE A 53 -12.96 21.06 17.36
CA PHE A 53 -11.83 21.44 16.52
C PHE A 53 -10.81 20.31 16.30
N ALA A 54 -10.89 19.21 17.08
CA ALA A 54 -10.02 18.06 16.91
C ALA A 54 -10.54 16.99 15.92
N PHE A 55 -11.83 16.95 15.59
CA PHE A 55 -12.31 16.07 14.50
C PHE A 55 -11.66 16.47 13.17
N MET A 56 -11.18 15.47 12.43
CA MET A 56 -10.67 15.66 11.06
C MET A 56 -11.80 15.65 10.03
N GLU A 57 -11.60 16.39 8.96
CA GLU A 57 -12.46 16.37 7.78
C GLU A 57 -12.02 15.25 6.83
N SER A 58 -12.92 14.32 6.49
CA SER A 58 -12.64 13.30 5.48
C SER A 58 -12.61 13.92 4.09
N SER A 59 -11.87 13.30 3.15
CA SER A 59 -11.93 13.73 1.76
C SER A 59 -13.35 13.53 1.21
N ALA A 60 -13.85 14.47 0.42
CA ALA A 60 -15.21 14.44 -0.12
C ALA A 60 -15.49 13.25 -1.08
N THR A 61 -14.48 12.49 -1.46
CA THR A 61 -14.55 11.38 -2.41
C THR A 61 -14.73 10.02 -1.77
N ASP A 62 -14.34 9.86 -0.50
CA ASP A 62 -14.43 8.58 0.20
C ASP A 62 -15.38 8.71 1.38
N ALA A 63 -16.42 7.87 1.43
CA ALA A 63 -17.19 7.71 2.65
C ALA A 63 -16.20 7.22 3.73
N SER A 64 -16.03 8.01 4.80
CA SER A 64 -15.18 7.60 5.91
C SER A 64 -15.67 6.24 6.44
N THR A 65 -14.77 5.43 6.99
CA THR A 65 -15.15 4.16 7.61
C THR A 65 -16.18 4.33 8.72
N TRP A 66 -16.33 5.54 9.25
CA TRP A 66 -17.35 5.93 10.23
C TRP A 66 -18.70 6.33 9.59
N GLY A 67 -18.74 6.53 8.27
CA GLY A 67 -19.96 6.94 7.53
C GLY A 67 -20.36 8.39 7.77
N THR A 68 -19.43 9.25 8.18
CA THR A 68 -19.58 10.66 8.48
C THR A 68 -18.51 11.48 7.73
N TYR A 69 -18.73 12.77 7.53
CA TYR A 69 -17.71 13.68 7.00
C TYR A 69 -16.61 13.96 8.04
N PHE A 70 -17.00 14.12 9.30
CA PHE A 70 -16.04 14.24 10.38
C PHE A 70 -15.65 12.89 10.92
N CYS A 71 -14.34 12.70 11.16
CA CYS A 71 -13.77 11.46 11.65
C CYS A 71 -12.73 11.71 12.77
N PRO A 72 -12.39 10.70 13.58
CA PRO A 72 -11.33 10.81 14.58
C PRO A 72 -10.00 11.27 13.97
N GLN A 73 -9.29 12.12 14.69
CA GLN A 73 -7.95 12.58 14.32
C GLN A 73 -6.90 11.46 14.45
N MET A 74 -7.07 10.61 15.46
CA MET A 74 -6.15 9.50 15.75
C MET A 74 -6.93 8.25 16.14
N VAL A 75 -6.42 7.11 15.71
CA VAL A 75 -6.87 5.79 16.12
C VAL A 75 -5.69 5.02 16.67
N PHE A 76 -5.77 4.59 17.93
CA PHE A 76 -4.76 3.79 18.61
C PHE A 76 -5.25 2.36 18.71
N THR A 77 -4.46 1.39 18.28
CA THR A 77 -4.74 -0.02 18.50
C THR A 77 -4.04 -0.48 19.78
N ASN A 78 -4.81 -0.94 20.74
CA ASN A 78 -4.28 -1.48 21.97
C ASN A 78 -3.67 -2.88 21.74
N PRO A 79 -2.80 -3.38 22.64
CA PRO A 79 -2.21 -4.72 22.52
C PRO A 79 -3.23 -5.88 22.49
N ASP A 80 -4.44 -5.65 23.00
CA ASP A 80 -5.56 -6.60 22.98
C ASP A 80 -6.37 -6.59 21.67
N GLY A 81 -5.97 -5.76 20.69
CA GLY A 81 -6.63 -5.58 19.39
C GLY A 81 -7.82 -4.61 19.42
N SER A 82 -8.18 -4.03 20.60
CA SER A 82 -9.21 -3.00 20.67
C SER A 82 -8.70 -1.66 20.11
N ALA A 83 -9.60 -0.88 19.47
CA ALA A 83 -9.26 0.45 18.96
C ALA A 83 -9.74 1.54 19.92
N ARG A 84 -8.88 2.54 20.17
CA ARG A 84 -9.21 3.77 20.88
C ARG A 84 -9.09 4.95 19.93
N GLU A 85 -10.16 5.70 19.82
CA GLU A 85 -10.27 6.87 18.94
C GLU A 85 -10.10 8.18 19.70
N PHE A 86 -9.52 9.18 19.05
CA PHE A 86 -9.52 10.55 19.56
C PHE A 86 -9.75 11.57 18.42
N PRO A 87 -10.72 12.49 18.54
CA PRO A 87 -11.89 12.38 19.41
C PRO A 87 -12.72 11.15 19.04
N SER A 88 -13.38 10.50 19.99
CA SER A 88 -14.25 9.38 19.67
C SER A 88 -15.66 9.86 19.33
N LEU A 89 -16.24 9.32 18.26
CA LEU A 89 -17.64 9.57 17.91
C LEU A 89 -18.61 9.08 19.01
N SER A 90 -18.23 8.09 19.79
CA SER A 90 -19.04 7.60 20.92
C SER A 90 -19.17 8.61 22.08
N ASN A 91 -18.31 9.62 22.12
CA ASN A 91 -18.36 10.67 23.12
C ASN A 91 -19.26 11.86 22.71
N VAL A 92 -19.81 11.82 21.50
CA VAL A 92 -20.75 12.83 21.01
C VAL A 92 -22.17 12.39 21.38
N ASP A 93 -22.74 13.08 22.35
CA ASP A 93 -24.10 12.86 22.86
C ASP A 93 -25.05 14.03 22.54
N GLU A 94 -26.28 13.96 23.02
CA GLU A 94 -27.26 15.02 22.81
C GLU A 94 -26.80 16.37 23.43
N GLU A 95 -26.16 16.34 24.61
CA GLU A 95 -25.67 17.56 25.27
C GLU A 95 -24.55 18.21 24.41
N THR A 96 -23.68 17.40 23.81
CA THR A 96 -22.63 17.88 22.87
C THR A 96 -23.26 18.56 21.66
N ILE A 97 -24.27 17.94 21.06
CA ILE A 97 -24.97 18.47 19.87
C ILE A 97 -25.73 19.78 20.23
N ASP A 98 -26.38 19.84 21.39
CA ASP A 98 -27.05 21.02 21.86
C ASP A 98 -26.07 22.17 22.14
N PHE A 99 -24.91 21.86 22.72
CA PHE A 99 -23.84 22.82 22.93
C PHE A 99 -23.34 23.41 21.60
N TRP A 100 -23.00 22.57 20.62
CA TRP A 100 -22.55 23.05 19.31
C TRP A 100 -23.64 23.80 18.55
N SER A 101 -24.90 23.41 18.70
CA SER A 101 -26.05 24.15 18.15
C SER A 101 -26.16 25.54 18.73
N SER A 102 -25.97 25.69 20.05
CA SER A 102 -25.94 26.99 20.73
C SER A 102 -24.77 27.83 20.24
N ARG A 103 -23.55 27.27 20.18
CA ARG A 103 -22.36 27.97 19.69
C ARG A 103 -22.51 28.43 18.24
N SER A 104 -23.06 27.58 17.35
CA SER A 104 -23.35 27.95 15.96
C SER A 104 -24.26 29.19 15.84
N ASN A 105 -25.23 29.34 16.74
CA ASN A 105 -26.15 30.49 16.73
C ASN A 105 -25.56 31.77 17.35
N GLN A 106 -24.60 31.61 18.25
CA GLN A 106 -24.03 32.76 19.01
C GLN A 106 -22.80 33.35 18.29
N THR A 107 -21.98 32.51 17.62
CA THR A 107 -20.73 32.96 17.01
C THR A 107 -20.94 33.84 15.78
N SER A 108 -20.19 34.92 15.68
CA SER A 108 -20.07 35.78 14.51
C SER A 108 -18.86 35.40 13.63
N ASN A 109 -17.89 34.66 14.17
CA ASN A 109 -16.73 34.19 13.44
C ASN A 109 -17.13 33.14 12.41
N MET A 110 -16.82 33.36 11.12
CA MET A 110 -17.28 32.50 10.01
C MET A 110 -16.71 31.10 10.07
N LEU A 111 -15.45 30.94 10.53
CA LEU A 111 -14.83 29.63 10.67
C LEU A 111 -15.54 28.80 11.75
N MET A 112 -15.72 29.40 12.93
CA MET A 112 -16.39 28.72 14.05
C MET A 112 -17.83 28.40 13.70
N LYS A 113 -18.56 29.34 13.06
CA LYS A 113 -19.93 29.14 12.62
C LYS A 113 -20.07 28.00 11.63
N ALA A 114 -19.20 27.97 10.63
CA ALA A 114 -19.16 26.88 9.67
C ALA A 114 -18.90 25.54 10.37
N ARG A 115 -17.91 25.50 11.27
CA ARG A 115 -17.50 24.30 11.99
C ARG A 115 -18.59 23.73 12.87
N TYR A 116 -19.16 24.54 13.79
CA TYR A 116 -20.22 24.05 14.67
C TYR A 116 -21.48 23.64 13.91
N SER A 117 -21.89 24.44 12.91
CA SER A 117 -23.06 24.09 12.09
C SER A 117 -22.87 22.78 11.35
N ASP A 118 -21.69 22.56 10.79
CA ASP A 118 -21.40 21.34 10.01
C ASP A 118 -21.30 20.10 10.90
N LEU A 119 -20.70 20.22 12.10
CA LEU A 119 -20.67 19.14 13.09
C LEU A 119 -22.08 18.72 13.50
N VAL A 120 -22.97 19.67 13.79
CA VAL A 120 -24.37 19.38 14.11
C VAL A 120 -25.04 18.69 12.93
N TRP A 121 -24.87 19.19 11.70
CA TRP A 121 -25.45 18.60 10.50
C TRP A 121 -24.99 17.17 10.27
N ASP A 122 -23.69 16.91 10.38
CA ASP A 122 -23.09 15.63 10.02
C ASP A 122 -23.25 14.56 11.12
N LEU A 123 -23.05 14.95 12.40
CA LEU A 123 -22.95 13.99 13.49
C LEU A 123 -24.26 13.75 14.25
N CYS A 124 -25.22 14.69 14.23
CA CYS A 124 -26.43 14.57 15.04
C CYS A 124 -27.18 13.25 14.80
N PHE A 125 -27.47 12.90 13.56
CA PHE A 125 -28.20 11.66 13.27
C PHE A 125 -27.40 10.41 13.63
N LYS A 126 -26.10 10.41 13.33
CA LYS A 126 -25.22 9.27 13.59
C LYS A 126 -25.07 8.98 15.08
N CYS A 127 -24.93 10.03 15.89
CA CYS A 127 -24.63 9.89 17.32
C CYS A 127 -25.87 9.84 18.20
N THR A 128 -26.96 10.51 17.81
CA THR A 128 -28.18 10.62 18.65
C THR A 128 -29.41 9.94 18.06
N GLY A 129 -29.38 9.55 16.78
CA GLY A 129 -30.54 9.04 16.05
C GLY A 129 -31.57 10.11 15.64
N LYS A 130 -31.37 11.38 16.04
CA LYS A 130 -32.25 12.51 15.72
C LYS A 130 -31.81 13.19 14.42
N LYS A 131 -32.75 13.51 13.52
CA LYS A 131 -32.42 14.26 12.30
C LYS A 131 -32.14 15.73 12.64
N PRO A 132 -30.99 16.30 12.20
CA PRO A 132 -30.71 17.72 12.37
C PRO A 132 -31.63 18.59 11.51
N SER A 133 -31.83 19.84 11.91
CA SER A 133 -32.48 20.84 11.04
C SER A 133 -31.58 21.15 9.85
N HIS A 134 -32.16 21.25 8.65
CA HIS A 134 -31.45 21.67 7.43
C HIS A 134 -30.86 23.09 7.53
N THR A 135 -31.35 23.90 8.50
CA THR A 135 -30.81 25.23 8.77
C THR A 135 -29.32 25.21 9.15
N PHE A 136 -28.83 24.12 9.79
CA PHE A 136 -27.43 23.99 10.11
C PHE A 136 -26.58 23.77 8.86
N ALA A 137 -27.02 22.92 7.90
CA ALA A 137 -26.34 22.77 6.62
C ALA A 137 -26.31 24.07 5.82
N LEU A 138 -27.41 24.84 5.82
CA LEU A 138 -27.46 26.16 5.18
C LEU A 138 -26.53 27.16 5.86
N SER A 139 -26.52 27.22 7.21
CA SER A 139 -25.64 28.08 7.98
C SER A 139 -24.16 27.75 7.74
N SER A 140 -23.81 26.46 7.74
CA SER A 140 -22.44 26.01 7.41
C SER A 140 -22.04 26.44 6.00
N LEU A 141 -22.88 26.14 5.01
CA LEU A 141 -22.62 26.47 3.60
C LEU A 141 -22.43 27.97 3.39
N ASP A 142 -23.29 28.80 3.96
CA ASP A 142 -23.19 30.27 3.86
C ASP A 142 -21.92 30.80 4.54
N ALA A 143 -21.59 30.29 5.72
CA ALA A 143 -20.37 30.66 6.44
C ALA A 143 -19.09 30.25 5.71
N LEU A 144 -19.05 29.01 5.12
CA LEU A 144 -17.93 28.53 4.30
C LEU A 144 -17.70 29.43 3.08
N LEU A 145 -18.78 29.79 2.36
CA LEU A 145 -18.68 30.68 1.19
C LEU A 145 -18.25 32.10 1.61
N SER A 146 -18.79 32.62 2.69
CA SER A 146 -18.41 33.93 3.21
C SER A 146 -16.95 33.99 3.65
N LEU A 147 -16.43 32.90 4.24
CA LEU A 147 -15.02 32.75 4.59
C LEU A 147 -14.11 32.85 3.36
N ILE A 148 -14.49 32.18 2.26
CA ILE A 148 -13.73 32.15 1.01
C ILE A 148 -13.80 33.52 0.31
N GLU A 149 -15.00 34.09 0.15
CA GLU A 149 -15.25 35.34 -0.54
C GLU A 149 -14.54 36.51 0.13
N ASN A 150 -14.54 36.56 1.47
CA ASN A 150 -13.90 37.61 2.27
C ASN A 150 -12.43 37.29 2.61
N GLN A 151 -11.86 36.15 2.11
CA GLN A 151 -10.47 35.77 2.31
C GLN A 151 -10.06 35.63 3.79
N LEU A 152 -10.94 35.08 4.60
CA LEU A 152 -10.75 34.90 6.05
C LEU A 152 -10.02 33.58 6.39
N TYR A 153 -9.46 32.88 5.40
CA TYR A 153 -8.65 31.64 5.57
C TYR A 153 -7.18 31.96 5.81
N MET A 154 -6.48 31.05 6.49
CA MET A 154 -5.03 31.12 6.74
C MET A 154 -4.25 30.60 5.51
N HIS A 155 -4.62 29.45 4.97
CA HIS A 155 -3.93 28.79 3.87
C HIS A 155 -4.86 28.55 2.69
N SER A 156 -4.36 28.73 1.48
CA SER A 156 -5.13 28.53 0.24
C SER A 156 -5.67 27.11 0.08
N ILE A 157 -4.95 26.10 0.57
CA ILE A 157 -5.39 24.70 0.53
C ILE A 157 -6.64 24.50 1.40
N ASP A 158 -6.70 25.13 2.57
CA ASP A 158 -7.87 25.06 3.46
C ASP A 158 -9.11 25.68 2.78
N ALA A 159 -8.92 26.80 2.07
CA ALA A 159 -10.00 27.42 1.32
C ALA A 159 -10.56 26.48 0.22
N ILE A 160 -9.69 25.73 -0.47
CA ILE A 160 -10.11 24.73 -1.48
C ILE A 160 -10.89 23.58 -0.82
N GLN A 161 -10.46 23.08 0.35
CA GLN A 161 -11.17 22.02 1.07
C GLN A 161 -12.55 22.50 1.52
N LYS A 162 -12.63 23.70 2.08
CA LYS A 162 -13.89 24.33 2.50
C LYS A 162 -14.83 24.57 1.31
N LEU A 163 -14.29 24.95 0.16
CA LEU A 163 -15.04 25.07 -1.09
C LEU A 163 -15.62 23.72 -1.54
N ARG A 164 -14.83 22.64 -1.48
CA ARG A 164 -15.31 21.28 -1.78
C ARG A 164 -16.47 20.88 -0.87
N ARG A 165 -16.37 21.18 0.43
CA ARG A 165 -17.45 20.93 1.39
C ARG A 165 -18.70 21.77 1.06
N ALA A 166 -18.52 23.05 0.72
CA ALA A 166 -19.63 23.93 0.30
C ALA A 166 -20.37 23.37 -0.92
N PHE A 167 -19.67 22.89 -1.95
CA PHE A 167 -20.29 22.21 -3.09
C PHE A 167 -21.06 20.96 -2.66
N ALA A 168 -20.49 20.11 -1.81
CA ALA A 168 -21.15 18.90 -1.33
C ALA A 168 -22.45 19.22 -0.58
N LEU A 169 -22.44 20.21 0.31
CA LEU A 169 -23.62 20.67 1.04
C LEU A 169 -24.68 21.27 0.09
N GLY A 170 -24.27 22.16 -0.83
CA GLY A 170 -25.17 22.77 -1.80
C GLY A 170 -25.89 21.76 -2.70
N ILE A 171 -25.15 20.75 -3.16
CA ILE A 171 -25.72 19.66 -3.97
C ILE A 171 -26.65 18.79 -3.13
N SER A 172 -26.29 18.46 -1.88
CA SER A 172 -27.12 17.62 -1.00
C SER A 172 -28.44 18.29 -0.64
N LEU A 173 -28.42 19.61 -0.46
CA LEU A 173 -29.59 20.44 -0.19
C LEU A 173 -30.42 20.75 -1.45
N SER A 174 -29.92 20.37 -2.63
CA SER A 174 -30.53 20.75 -3.93
C SER A 174 -30.73 22.27 -4.08
N ASN A 175 -29.86 23.07 -3.46
CA ASN A 175 -29.94 24.53 -3.47
C ASN A 175 -29.14 25.13 -4.61
N GLN A 176 -29.77 25.28 -5.77
CA GLN A 176 -29.12 25.77 -6.99
C GLN A 176 -28.49 27.16 -6.81
N GLN A 177 -29.11 28.04 -6.06
CA GLN A 177 -28.61 29.41 -5.86
C GLN A 177 -27.27 29.44 -5.09
N LEU A 178 -27.16 28.60 -4.05
CA LEU A 178 -25.90 28.47 -3.28
C LEU A 178 -24.83 27.70 -4.07
N VAL A 179 -25.22 26.75 -4.91
CA VAL A 179 -24.28 26.09 -5.84
C VAL A 179 -23.72 27.09 -6.86
N GLU A 180 -24.53 28.00 -7.41
CA GLU A 180 -24.04 29.07 -8.28
C GLU A 180 -23.10 30.05 -7.55
N ARG A 181 -23.40 30.40 -6.31
CA ARG A 181 -22.50 31.22 -5.48
C ARG A 181 -21.16 30.47 -5.25
N ALA A 182 -21.20 29.15 -4.97
CA ALA A 182 -20.00 28.34 -4.82
C ALA A 182 -19.17 28.27 -6.12
N LYS A 183 -19.82 28.19 -7.31
CA LYS A 183 -19.12 28.25 -8.60
C LYS A 183 -18.35 29.56 -8.77
N ASN A 184 -19.02 30.68 -8.51
CA ASN A 184 -18.39 32.01 -8.60
C ASN A 184 -17.22 32.15 -7.60
N ALA A 185 -17.39 31.65 -6.38
CA ALA A 185 -16.32 31.62 -5.38
C ALA A 185 -15.14 30.75 -5.83
N ALA A 186 -15.41 29.61 -6.49
CA ALA A 186 -14.38 28.73 -7.03
C ALA A 186 -13.55 29.41 -8.13
N LEU A 187 -14.21 30.00 -9.12
CA LEU A 187 -13.56 30.68 -10.23
C LEU A 187 -12.68 31.85 -9.72
N ASN A 188 -13.22 32.68 -8.85
CA ASN A 188 -12.49 33.81 -8.26
C ASN A 188 -11.30 33.35 -7.39
N LEU A 189 -11.46 32.24 -6.68
CA LEU A 189 -10.39 31.69 -5.85
C LEU A 189 -9.27 31.15 -6.73
N GLU A 190 -9.58 30.31 -7.74
CA GLU A 190 -8.58 29.71 -8.61
C GLU A 190 -7.81 30.77 -9.40
N ASP A 191 -8.49 31.77 -9.95
CA ASP A 191 -7.85 32.90 -10.63
C ASP A 191 -6.82 33.61 -9.73
N LYS A 192 -7.14 33.75 -8.45
CA LYS A 192 -6.31 34.46 -7.48
C LYS A 192 -5.10 33.69 -6.96
N ILE A 193 -5.26 32.38 -6.71
CA ILE A 193 -4.23 31.59 -6.01
C ILE A 193 -3.44 30.66 -6.92
N SER A 194 -3.82 30.52 -8.19
CA SER A 194 -3.23 29.55 -9.09
C SER A 194 -1.75 29.86 -9.37
N ASP A 195 -0.91 28.81 -9.20
CA ASP A 195 0.51 28.82 -9.56
C ASP A 195 0.78 27.55 -10.40
N ASP A 196 1.32 27.71 -11.61
CA ASP A 196 1.55 26.63 -12.53
C ASP A 196 2.36 25.48 -11.92
N ASN A 197 3.32 25.76 -11.05
CA ASN A 197 4.16 24.76 -10.39
C ASN A 197 3.52 24.10 -9.16
N MET A 198 2.36 24.58 -8.72
CA MET A 198 1.65 24.09 -7.54
C MET A 198 0.28 23.50 -7.91
N PRO A 199 0.24 22.25 -8.43
CA PRO A 199 -1.01 21.64 -8.95
C PRO A 199 -2.09 21.43 -7.89
N GLY A 200 -1.80 21.67 -6.60
CA GLY A 200 -2.80 21.72 -5.54
C GLY A 200 -3.62 23.01 -5.52
N LEU A 201 -3.13 24.09 -6.15
CA LEU A 201 -3.73 25.42 -6.15
C LEU A 201 -4.50 25.77 -7.44
N TRP A 202 -4.64 24.84 -8.38
CA TRP A 202 -5.41 25.01 -9.62
C TRP A 202 -6.06 23.69 -10.07
N GLY A 203 -6.96 23.79 -11.04
CA GLY A 203 -7.68 22.64 -11.60
C GLY A 203 -8.83 22.16 -10.72
N PHE A 204 -9.09 22.78 -9.57
CA PHE A 204 -10.25 22.44 -8.75
C PHE A 204 -11.56 22.98 -9.32
N CYS A 205 -11.55 24.04 -10.13
CA CYS A 205 -12.71 24.47 -10.91
C CYS A 205 -13.11 23.40 -11.92
N PHE A 206 -12.12 22.81 -12.60
CA PHE A 206 -12.37 21.66 -13.48
C PHE A 206 -13.01 20.50 -12.71
N ASP A 207 -12.41 20.08 -11.59
CA ASP A 207 -12.87 18.94 -10.80
C ASP A 207 -14.29 19.17 -10.20
N LEU A 208 -14.57 20.37 -9.71
CA LEU A 208 -15.84 20.70 -9.02
C LEU A 208 -16.97 21.08 -9.97
N ILE A 209 -16.67 21.65 -11.13
CA ILE A 209 -17.66 22.18 -12.06
C ILE A 209 -17.75 21.33 -13.32
N VAL A 210 -16.63 21.10 -14.02
CA VAL A 210 -16.60 20.42 -15.32
C VAL A 210 -16.81 18.91 -15.18
N ASP A 211 -16.05 18.25 -14.30
CA ASP A 211 -16.11 16.79 -14.10
C ASP A 211 -17.31 16.36 -13.24
N ASN A 212 -17.89 17.27 -12.44
CA ASN A 212 -19.01 16.97 -11.56
C ASN A 212 -20.35 16.99 -12.30
N LYS A 213 -20.92 15.81 -12.54
CA LYS A 213 -22.20 15.64 -13.24
C LYS A 213 -23.43 16.19 -12.49
N ARG A 214 -23.31 16.44 -11.17
CA ARG A 214 -24.41 16.97 -10.34
C ARG A 214 -24.49 18.50 -10.36
N VAL A 215 -23.45 19.17 -10.83
CA VAL A 215 -23.39 20.63 -10.93
C VAL A 215 -23.91 21.05 -12.31
N ARG A 216 -24.92 21.91 -12.32
CA ARG A 216 -25.39 22.53 -13.56
C ARG A 216 -24.37 23.54 -14.06
N LYS A 217 -24.06 23.49 -15.34
CA LYS A 217 -23.11 24.37 -16.01
C LYS A 217 -23.58 24.70 -17.42
N THR A 218 -23.20 25.86 -17.89
CA THR A 218 -23.43 26.27 -19.28
C THR A 218 -22.31 25.72 -20.18
N SER A 219 -22.56 25.66 -21.48
CA SER A 219 -21.51 25.29 -22.45
C SER A 219 -20.40 26.32 -22.51
N GLU A 220 -20.66 27.56 -22.12
CA GLU A 220 -19.66 28.62 -22.07
C GLU A 220 -18.71 28.44 -20.90
N GLU A 221 -19.25 28.21 -19.68
CA GLU A 221 -18.44 27.90 -18.49
C GLU A 221 -17.53 26.68 -18.72
N ASP A 222 -18.11 25.62 -19.33
CA ASP A 222 -17.37 24.39 -19.66
C ASP A 222 -16.16 24.74 -20.56
N ARG A 223 -16.40 25.52 -21.62
CA ARG A 223 -15.36 25.92 -22.58
C ARG A 223 -14.29 26.82 -21.97
N GLN A 224 -14.68 27.79 -21.15
CA GLN A 224 -13.73 28.70 -20.54
C GLN A 224 -12.78 27.98 -19.58
N ILE A 225 -13.32 27.16 -18.67
CA ILE A 225 -12.50 26.41 -17.70
C ILE A 225 -11.54 25.45 -18.43
N VAL A 226 -12.00 24.80 -19.50
CA VAL A 226 -11.16 23.90 -20.29
C VAL A 226 -10.09 24.68 -21.06
N ALA A 227 -10.42 25.81 -21.68
CA ALA A 227 -9.45 26.66 -22.39
C ALA A 227 -8.33 27.17 -21.46
N ASP A 228 -8.68 27.61 -20.24
CA ASP A 228 -7.72 28.03 -19.22
C ASP A 228 -6.78 26.86 -18.83
N LEU A 229 -7.31 25.64 -18.77
CA LEU A 229 -6.51 24.44 -18.50
C LEU A 229 -5.63 24.03 -19.68
N GLU A 230 -6.10 24.20 -20.94
CA GLU A 230 -5.32 23.97 -22.17
C GLU A 230 -4.14 24.95 -22.26
N ASP A 231 -4.38 26.23 -22.01
CA ASP A 231 -3.34 27.25 -21.97
C ASP A 231 -2.30 26.96 -20.90
N ARG A 232 -2.74 26.56 -19.71
CA ARG A 232 -1.85 26.11 -18.63
C ARG A 232 -1.05 24.89 -19.03
N TYR A 233 -1.68 23.88 -19.62
CA TYR A 233 -1.00 22.68 -20.09
C TYR A 233 0.09 23.01 -21.13
N SER A 234 -0.18 23.92 -22.05
CA SER A 234 0.77 24.37 -23.05
C SER A 234 2.01 25.05 -22.42
N ARG A 235 1.79 25.88 -21.38
CA ARG A 235 2.90 26.47 -20.61
C ARG A 235 3.71 25.41 -19.85
N LEU A 236 3.02 24.45 -19.23
CA LEU A 236 3.65 23.36 -18.46
C LEU A 236 4.47 22.42 -19.34
N LEU A 237 4.05 22.13 -20.55
CA LEU A 237 4.84 21.35 -21.52
C LEU A 237 6.15 22.03 -21.88
N SER A 238 6.19 23.36 -21.90
CA SER A 238 7.37 24.12 -22.30
C SER A 238 8.36 24.36 -21.16
N ASN A 239 7.88 24.63 -19.96
CA ASN A 239 8.69 25.12 -18.84
C ASN A 239 8.30 24.52 -17.46
N GLY A 240 7.34 23.61 -17.41
CA GLY A 240 6.81 23.07 -16.15
C GLY A 240 7.46 21.76 -15.71
N GLY A 241 7.19 21.38 -14.47
CA GLY A 241 7.56 20.07 -13.94
C GLY A 241 6.64 18.95 -14.45
N LEU A 242 7.14 17.72 -14.44
CA LEU A 242 6.36 16.55 -14.88
C LEU A 242 5.04 16.37 -14.11
N TRP A 243 5.06 16.56 -12.80
CA TRP A 243 3.87 16.37 -11.95
C TRP A 243 2.73 17.37 -12.24
N PRO A 244 2.98 18.69 -12.32
CA PRO A 244 1.95 19.63 -12.78
C PRO A 244 1.42 19.30 -14.18
N CYS A 245 2.31 18.94 -15.11
CA CYS A 245 1.94 18.57 -16.47
C CYS A 245 1.04 17.32 -16.51
N GLU A 246 1.35 16.29 -15.73
CA GLU A 246 0.50 15.10 -15.57
C GLU A 246 -0.90 15.45 -15.05
N CYS A 247 -0.96 16.34 -14.05
CA CYS A 247 -2.23 16.76 -13.47
C CYS A 247 -3.14 17.45 -14.51
N ALA A 248 -2.57 18.29 -15.36
CA ALA A 248 -3.31 18.93 -16.46
C ALA A 248 -3.69 17.91 -17.55
N ALA A 249 -2.74 17.09 -18.01
CA ALA A 249 -2.97 16.08 -19.03
C ALA A 249 -4.09 15.09 -18.67
N LYS A 250 -4.10 14.63 -17.42
CA LYS A 250 -5.16 13.71 -16.93
C LYS A 250 -6.54 14.35 -16.93
N ARG A 251 -6.66 15.61 -16.55
CA ARG A 251 -7.96 16.33 -16.57
C ARG A 251 -8.45 16.53 -18.01
N LEU A 252 -7.60 17.06 -18.88
CA LEU A 252 -7.92 17.24 -20.31
C LEU A 252 -8.25 15.91 -20.99
N GLY A 253 -7.42 14.88 -20.76
CA GLY A 253 -7.66 13.55 -21.32
C GLY A 253 -9.01 12.94 -20.88
N LYS A 254 -9.41 13.10 -19.61
CA LYS A 254 -10.74 12.71 -19.14
C LYS A 254 -11.85 13.48 -19.83
N TYR A 255 -11.70 14.78 -19.97
CA TYR A 255 -12.68 15.65 -20.60
C TYR A 255 -12.90 15.26 -22.06
N TYR A 256 -11.84 15.17 -22.87
CA TYR A 256 -11.94 14.82 -24.27
C TYR A 256 -12.51 13.42 -24.48
N ARG A 257 -12.08 12.45 -23.69
CA ARG A 257 -12.66 11.09 -23.72
C ARG A 257 -14.16 11.10 -23.38
N ALA A 258 -14.59 11.87 -22.40
CA ALA A 258 -16.00 11.98 -22.02
C ALA A 258 -16.85 12.69 -23.11
N LYS A 259 -16.25 13.55 -23.93
CA LYS A 259 -16.89 14.22 -25.07
C LYS A 259 -16.77 13.43 -26.38
N GLY A 260 -16.06 12.28 -26.41
CA GLY A 260 -15.82 11.50 -27.62
C GLY A 260 -14.77 12.10 -28.56
N MET A 261 -13.99 13.08 -28.10
CA MET A 261 -12.93 13.77 -28.85
C MET A 261 -11.61 13.00 -28.69
N ASN A 262 -11.52 11.83 -29.32
CA ASN A 262 -10.41 10.92 -29.11
C ASN A 262 -9.08 11.45 -29.67
N ASP A 263 -9.10 12.17 -30.79
CA ASP A 263 -7.90 12.74 -31.40
C ASP A 263 -7.25 13.80 -30.50
N GLU A 264 -8.05 14.64 -29.85
CA GLU A 264 -7.59 15.63 -28.87
C GLU A 264 -7.06 14.96 -27.60
N MET A 265 -7.74 13.91 -27.11
CA MET A 265 -7.26 13.12 -26.01
C MET A 265 -5.89 12.50 -26.30
N GLU A 266 -5.73 11.88 -27.49
CA GLU A 266 -4.47 11.28 -27.90
C GLU A 266 -3.34 12.32 -28.01
N LYS A 267 -3.62 13.49 -28.59
CA LYS A 267 -2.63 14.57 -28.69
C LYS A 267 -2.11 15.02 -27.32
N VAL A 268 -3.04 15.27 -26.38
CA VAL A 268 -2.68 15.69 -25.02
C VAL A 268 -1.86 14.63 -24.31
N ILE A 269 -2.32 13.38 -24.33
CA ILE A 269 -1.65 12.30 -23.60
C ILE A 269 -0.31 11.94 -24.25
N THR A 270 -0.19 11.98 -25.58
CA THR A 270 1.08 11.77 -26.28
C THR A 270 2.09 12.86 -25.95
N ALA A 271 1.70 14.15 -25.98
CA ALA A 271 2.59 15.24 -25.65
C ALA A 271 3.18 15.14 -24.23
N PHE A 272 2.37 14.71 -23.24
CA PHE A 272 2.88 14.42 -21.90
C PHE A 272 3.87 13.24 -21.90
N GLY A 273 3.58 12.17 -22.62
CA GLY A 273 4.49 11.02 -22.70
C GLY A 273 5.82 11.36 -23.40
N GLU A 274 5.79 12.21 -24.43
CA GLU A 274 7.01 12.72 -25.09
C GLU A 274 7.85 13.58 -24.16
N LEU A 275 7.22 14.42 -23.32
CA LEU A 275 7.91 15.16 -22.26
C LEU A 275 8.59 14.20 -21.27
N CYS A 276 7.88 13.13 -20.85
CA CYS A 276 8.46 12.11 -19.99
C CYS A 276 9.67 11.42 -20.63
N LEU A 277 9.57 11.03 -21.92
CA LEU A 277 10.66 10.41 -22.67
C LEU A 277 11.88 11.33 -22.77
N ALA A 278 11.67 12.61 -23.08
CA ALA A 278 12.74 13.60 -23.15
C ALA A 278 13.42 13.77 -21.77
N THR A 279 12.63 13.95 -20.72
CA THR A 279 13.15 14.12 -19.35
C THR A 279 13.89 12.88 -18.84
N ALA A 280 13.41 11.67 -19.18
CA ALA A 280 14.05 10.42 -18.78
C ALA A 280 15.45 10.27 -19.38
N LYS A 281 15.68 10.71 -20.63
CA LYS A 281 16.99 10.64 -21.29
C LYS A 281 18.07 11.47 -20.59
N ASP A 282 17.67 12.58 -19.98
CA ASP A 282 18.58 13.50 -19.27
C ASP A 282 18.66 13.20 -17.77
N SER A 283 17.98 12.15 -17.30
CA SER A 283 17.89 11.79 -15.88
C SER A 283 18.79 10.61 -15.52
N PRO A 284 19.26 10.51 -14.25
CA PRO A 284 19.92 9.30 -13.76
C PRO A 284 19.01 8.07 -13.90
N PRO A 285 19.55 6.85 -14.09
CA PRO A 285 18.77 5.65 -14.42
C PRO A 285 17.59 5.35 -13.49
N MET A 286 17.75 5.51 -12.18
CA MET A 286 16.64 5.30 -11.22
C MET A 286 15.52 6.33 -11.39
N ALA A 287 15.86 7.59 -11.63
CA ALA A 287 14.88 8.64 -11.88
C ALA A 287 14.21 8.44 -13.24
N ALA A 288 14.99 8.12 -14.28
CA ALA A 288 14.48 7.80 -15.61
C ALA A 288 13.46 6.67 -15.58
N GLN A 289 13.73 5.59 -14.86
CA GLN A 289 12.80 4.47 -14.70
C GLN A 289 11.49 4.92 -14.06
N GLN A 290 11.53 5.75 -13.02
CA GLN A 290 10.32 6.26 -12.37
C GLN A 290 9.50 7.15 -13.32
N ILE A 291 10.16 8.00 -14.09
CA ILE A 291 9.52 8.86 -15.10
C ILE A 291 8.84 8.02 -16.19
N LEU A 292 9.52 7.00 -16.71
CA LEU A 292 8.94 6.10 -17.71
C LEU A 292 7.74 5.30 -17.16
N ARG A 293 7.81 4.88 -15.90
CA ARG A 293 6.66 4.22 -15.23
C ARG A 293 5.46 5.18 -15.07
N GLN A 294 5.71 6.46 -14.82
CA GLN A 294 4.67 7.48 -14.77
C GLN A 294 3.98 7.63 -16.14
N ALA A 295 4.76 7.75 -17.23
CA ALA A 295 4.23 7.76 -18.59
C ALA A 295 3.44 6.47 -18.91
N TYR A 296 3.97 5.29 -18.53
CA TYR A 296 3.27 4.02 -18.71
C TYR A 296 1.91 4.01 -18.01
N SER A 297 1.83 4.49 -16.76
CA SER A 297 0.59 4.55 -16.00
C SER A 297 -0.46 5.42 -16.68
N VAL A 298 -0.06 6.59 -17.21
CA VAL A 298 -0.96 7.50 -17.92
C VAL A 298 -1.41 6.87 -19.24
N TYR A 299 -0.51 6.34 -20.06
CA TYR A 299 -0.88 5.67 -21.30
C TYR A 299 -1.83 4.48 -21.09
N LYS A 300 -1.60 3.70 -20.04
CA LYS A 300 -2.50 2.59 -19.65
C LYS A 300 -3.90 3.10 -19.27
N GLN A 301 -4.00 4.18 -18.50
CA GLN A 301 -5.27 4.79 -18.09
C GLN A 301 -6.11 5.23 -19.31
N PHE A 302 -5.46 5.66 -20.38
CA PHE A 302 -6.10 6.14 -21.60
C PHE A 302 -6.13 5.12 -22.76
N ASN A 303 -5.69 3.86 -22.52
CA ASN A 303 -5.69 2.74 -23.47
C ASN A 303 -4.83 2.99 -24.74
N MET A 304 -3.71 3.70 -24.62
CA MET A 304 -2.81 4.04 -25.72
C MET A 304 -1.80 2.91 -26.00
N ASN A 305 -2.23 1.83 -26.61
CA ASN A 305 -1.46 0.59 -26.73
C ASN A 305 -0.15 0.73 -27.51
N GLU A 306 -0.10 1.52 -28.58
CA GLU A 306 1.12 1.75 -29.36
C GLU A 306 2.17 2.48 -28.54
N SER A 307 1.77 3.55 -27.84
CA SER A 307 2.64 4.32 -26.96
C SER A 307 3.14 3.51 -25.76
N LEU A 308 2.28 2.61 -25.21
CA LEU A 308 2.69 1.65 -24.17
C LEU A 308 3.85 0.77 -24.64
N SER A 309 3.80 0.26 -25.87
CA SER A 309 4.88 -0.59 -26.42
C SER A 309 6.21 0.16 -26.50
N LYS A 310 6.20 1.43 -26.88
CA LYS A 310 7.41 2.28 -26.91
C LYS A 310 8.00 2.45 -25.51
N ILE A 311 7.17 2.81 -24.52
CA ILE A 311 7.65 2.99 -23.14
C ILE A 311 8.23 1.68 -22.58
N LEU A 312 7.61 0.54 -22.85
CA LEU A 312 8.13 -0.76 -22.40
C LEU A 312 9.50 -1.09 -23.02
N THR A 313 9.73 -0.69 -24.27
CA THR A 313 11.05 -0.80 -24.92
C THR A 313 12.09 0.06 -24.21
N GLU A 314 11.78 1.33 -23.96
CA GLU A 314 12.69 2.25 -23.24
C GLU A 314 13.01 1.74 -21.81
N ILE A 315 12.02 1.24 -21.07
CA ILE A 315 12.23 0.63 -19.74
C ILE A 315 13.18 -0.57 -19.85
N LYS A 316 13.03 -1.40 -20.88
CA LYS A 316 13.90 -2.56 -21.09
C LYS A 316 15.33 -2.14 -21.43
N GLU A 317 15.50 -1.15 -22.31
CA GLU A 317 16.81 -0.63 -22.71
C GLU A 317 17.56 0.04 -21.56
N LEU A 318 16.83 0.68 -20.64
CA LEU A 318 17.39 1.32 -19.45
C LEU A 318 17.88 0.31 -18.39
N GLY A 319 17.41 -0.94 -18.42
CA GLY A 319 17.66 -1.92 -17.37
C GLY A 319 19.13 -2.14 -17.02
N PRO A 320 20.04 -2.37 -17.97
CA PRO A 320 21.47 -2.53 -17.68
C PRO A 320 22.07 -1.32 -16.95
N ASP A 321 21.81 -0.11 -17.41
CA ASP A 321 22.32 1.12 -16.80
C ASP A 321 21.77 1.29 -15.36
N LEU A 322 20.54 0.86 -15.12
CA LEU A 322 19.95 0.88 -13.80
C LEU A 322 20.70 -0.05 -12.83
N ILE A 323 20.99 -1.29 -13.25
CA ILE A 323 21.74 -2.25 -12.43
C ILE A 323 23.14 -1.74 -12.14
N ASP A 324 23.85 -1.21 -13.15
CA ASP A 324 25.21 -0.66 -13.00
C ASP A 324 25.24 0.55 -12.06
N SER A 325 24.13 1.29 -11.95
CA SER A 325 24.00 2.43 -11.03
C SER A 325 23.71 2.05 -9.58
N MET A 326 23.34 0.79 -9.29
CA MET A 326 23.01 0.33 -7.95
C MET A 326 24.25 0.13 -7.09
N LEU A 327 24.21 0.62 -5.85
CA LEU A 327 25.26 0.37 -4.87
C LEU A 327 25.07 -1.01 -4.24
N THR A 328 26.12 -1.83 -4.30
CA THR A 328 26.16 -3.12 -3.61
C THR A 328 26.71 -2.94 -2.21
N HIS A 329 25.97 -3.36 -1.20
CA HIS A 329 26.41 -3.42 0.18
C HIS A 329 26.69 -4.86 0.58
N GLU A 330 27.92 -5.14 0.97
CA GLU A 330 28.32 -6.44 1.52
C GLU A 330 28.30 -6.40 3.05
N PHE A 331 27.63 -7.36 3.65
CA PHE A 331 27.70 -7.62 5.08
C PHE A 331 28.56 -8.86 5.33
N ARG A 332 29.57 -8.74 6.18
CA ARG A 332 30.37 -9.87 6.62
C ARG A 332 30.08 -10.13 8.09
N ALA A 333 29.66 -11.35 8.40
CA ALA A 333 29.49 -11.83 9.75
C ALA A 333 30.45 -13.01 9.99
N GLU A 334 31.19 -13.00 11.08
CA GLU A 334 32.01 -14.12 11.51
C GLU A 334 31.16 -15.03 12.40
N LEU A 335 30.97 -16.26 11.98
CA LEU A 335 30.34 -17.28 12.81
C LEU A 335 31.42 -18.07 13.55
N PRO A 336 31.37 -18.21 14.89
CA PRO A 336 32.30 -19.01 15.65
C PRO A 336 32.23 -20.46 15.18
N LYS A 337 33.36 -20.95 14.61
CA LYS A 337 33.42 -22.29 14.03
C LYS A 337 33.08 -23.40 15.02
N GLU A 338 33.48 -23.23 16.29
CA GLU A 338 33.21 -24.22 17.34
C GLU A 338 31.72 -24.33 17.67
N GLU A 339 31.01 -23.20 17.72
CA GLU A 339 29.55 -23.17 17.93
C GLU A 339 28.81 -23.83 16.77
N LEU A 340 29.22 -23.50 15.53
CA LEU A 340 28.64 -24.10 14.33
C LEU A 340 28.88 -25.62 14.27
N LEU A 341 30.06 -26.09 14.67
CA LEU A 341 30.38 -27.52 14.75
C LEU A 341 29.53 -28.23 15.81
N LYS A 342 29.41 -27.65 17.00
CA LYS A 342 28.57 -28.21 18.08
C LYS A 342 27.11 -28.28 17.67
N PHE A 343 26.60 -27.20 17.10
CA PHE A 343 25.24 -27.12 16.61
C PHE A 343 24.96 -28.17 15.53
N ALA A 344 25.84 -28.30 14.52
CA ALA A 344 25.69 -29.30 13.48
C ALA A 344 25.71 -30.73 14.05
N GLN A 345 26.58 -31.01 15.03
CA GLN A 345 26.67 -32.31 15.68
C GLN A 345 25.35 -32.68 16.40
N GLU A 346 24.68 -31.73 17.02
CA GLU A 346 23.36 -31.94 17.66
C GLU A 346 22.30 -32.32 16.62
N ILE A 347 22.28 -31.69 15.44
CA ILE A 347 21.33 -31.97 14.38
C ILE A 347 21.59 -33.30 13.70
N VAL A 348 22.88 -33.63 13.41
CA VAL A 348 23.26 -34.83 12.66
C VAL A 348 23.35 -36.08 13.52
N SER A 349 23.18 -36.03 14.82
CA SER A 349 23.22 -37.21 15.71
C SER A 349 22.02 -38.12 15.53
N GLY A 350 22.18 -39.45 15.74
CA GLY A 350 21.12 -40.46 15.64
C GLY A 350 20.98 -41.12 14.28
N ASP A 351 19.80 -41.65 13.93
CA ASP A 351 19.56 -42.27 12.63
C ASP A 351 19.17 -41.26 11.53
N CYS A 352 19.26 -41.64 10.27
CA CYS A 352 18.99 -40.78 9.12
C CYS A 352 17.60 -40.14 9.18
N THR A 353 16.58 -40.85 9.67
CA THR A 353 15.19 -40.33 9.76
C THR A 353 15.11 -39.18 10.76
N GLN A 354 15.78 -39.34 11.91
CA GLN A 354 15.85 -38.29 12.94
C GLN A 354 16.62 -37.07 12.43
N VAL A 355 17.72 -37.28 11.73
CA VAL A 355 18.53 -36.21 11.11
C VAL A 355 17.71 -35.42 10.13
N PHE A 356 17.04 -36.07 9.18
CA PHE A 356 16.21 -35.39 8.20
C PHE A 356 15.04 -34.61 8.85
N SER A 357 14.42 -35.18 9.86
CA SER A 357 13.34 -34.50 10.60
C SER A 357 13.85 -33.25 11.33
N ARG A 358 15.02 -33.29 11.98
CA ARG A 358 15.61 -32.13 12.65
C ARG A 358 16.02 -31.05 11.65
N ILE A 359 16.62 -31.43 10.51
CA ILE A 359 16.94 -30.48 9.42
C ILE A 359 15.68 -29.76 8.98
N VAL A 360 14.59 -30.47 8.73
CA VAL A 360 13.30 -29.87 8.31
C VAL A 360 12.80 -28.88 9.34
N ILE A 361 12.70 -29.29 10.61
CA ILE A 361 12.13 -28.45 11.67
C ILE A 361 12.99 -27.20 11.91
N HIS A 362 14.31 -27.38 11.93
CA HIS A 362 15.23 -26.31 12.32
C HIS A 362 15.37 -25.21 11.26
N TYR A 363 15.30 -25.57 9.97
CA TYR A 363 15.47 -24.62 8.87
C TYR A 363 14.16 -24.13 8.24
N LEU A 364 13.02 -24.52 8.82
CA LEU A 364 11.73 -23.93 8.49
C LEU A 364 11.62 -22.55 9.14
N PRO A 365 11.38 -21.47 8.36
CA PRO A 365 11.19 -20.14 8.94
C PRO A 365 9.96 -20.09 9.84
N SER A 366 10.10 -19.46 11.01
CA SER A 366 8.98 -19.16 11.91
C SER A 366 8.40 -17.79 11.57
N ILE A 367 7.14 -17.74 11.12
CA ILE A 367 6.47 -16.45 10.85
C ILE A 367 6.42 -15.58 12.11
N ARG A 368 6.24 -16.17 13.27
CA ARG A 368 6.20 -15.44 14.54
C ARG A 368 7.52 -14.69 14.79
N GLU A 369 8.65 -15.36 14.61
CA GLU A 369 9.95 -14.75 14.83
C GLU A 369 10.29 -13.72 13.74
N SER A 370 9.94 -13.99 12.48
CA SER A 370 10.12 -13.03 11.39
C SER A 370 9.26 -11.77 11.60
N LYS A 371 8.04 -11.91 12.08
CA LYS A 371 7.19 -10.76 12.48
C LYS A 371 7.83 -9.97 13.62
N GLN A 372 8.31 -10.65 14.65
CA GLN A 372 8.96 -9.98 15.77
C GLN A 372 10.18 -9.16 15.29
N ARG A 373 11.06 -9.73 14.48
CA ARG A 373 12.22 -9.02 13.91
C ARG A 373 11.81 -7.85 13.02
N LEU A 374 10.75 -8.01 12.24
CA LEU A 374 10.20 -6.93 11.42
C LEU A 374 9.65 -5.79 12.28
N ASP A 375 8.87 -6.10 13.31
CA ASP A 375 8.29 -5.11 14.22
C ASP A 375 9.38 -4.35 15.00
N GLU A 376 10.39 -5.06 15.49
CA GLU A 376 11.59 -4.45 16.11
C GLU A 376 12.32 -3.52 15.12
N GLY A 377 12.47 -3.94 13.86
CA GLY A 377 13.07 -3.13 12.79
C GLY A 377 12.25 -1.87 12.49
N ILE A 378 10.93 -1.98 12.41
CA ILE A 378 10.02 -0.83 12.19
C ILE A 378 10.12 0.16 13.36
N GLN A 379 10.17 -0.33 14.61
CA GLN A 379 10.31 0.53 15.78
C GLN A 379 11.68 1.23 15.84
N GLN A 380 12.75 0.51 15.50
CA GLN A 380 14.11 1.03 15.57
C GLN A 380 14.44 2.00 14.42
N TYR A 381 13.90 1.74 13.22
CA TYR A 381 14.20 2.50 12.00
C TYR A 381 12.94 2.91 11.24
N PRO A 382 11.99 3.65 11.84
CA PRO A 382 10.68 3.91 11.24
C PRO A 382 10.75 4.57 9.86
N LEU A 383 11.72 5.47 9.65
CA LEU A 383 11.88 6.15 8.36
C LEU A 383 12.19 5.19 7.19
N ALA A 384 12.87 4.07 7.45
CA ALA A 384 13.20 3.07 6.42
C ALA A 384 11.95 2.33 5.90
N PHE A 385 10.86 2.34 6.65
CA PHE A 385 9.61 1.64 6.35
C PHE A 385 8.46 2.55 5.92
N LEU A 386 8.70 3.87 5.79
CA LEU A 386 7.70 4.83 5.31
C LEU A 386 7.60 4.88 3.77
N PHE A 387 8.62 4.44 3.06
CA PHE A 387 8.69 4.56 1.61
C PHE A 387 8.58 3.21 0.92
N PRO A 388 7.88 3.13 -0.22
CA PRO A 388 7.84 1.90 -1.01
C PRO A 388 9.23 1.57 -1.58
N ARG A 389 9.53 0.29 -1.69
CA ARG A 389 10.76 -0.24 -2.27
C ARG A 389 10.45 -1.06 -3.51
N ASN A 390 11.11 -0.76 -4.63
CA ASN A 390 11.00 -1.55 -5.84
C ASN A 390 11.92 -2.78 -5.76
N VAL A 391 11.39 -3.91 -6.16
CA VAL A 391 12.16 -5.14 -6.38
C VAL A 391 12.43 -5.24 -7.86
N CYS A 392 13.70 -5.18 -8.23
CA CYS A 392 14.14 -5.29 -9.61
C CYS A 392 14.68 -6.71 -9.88
N ASP A 393 14.41 -7.21 -11.07
CA ASP A 393 15.13 -8.38 -11.57
C ASP A 393 16.54 -7.97 -12.06
N ARG A 394 17.28 -8.95 -12.56
CA ARG A 394 18.67 -8.73 -13.02
C ARG A 394 18.79 -7.98 -14.34
N GLU A 395 17.69 -7.83 -15.07
CA GLU A 395 17.60 -6.99 -16.24
C GLU A 395 17.16 -5.56 -15.88
N GLY A 396 17.09 -5.21 -14.58
CA GLY A 396 16.68 -3.90 -14.10
C GLY A 396 15.17 -3.62 -14.18
N ARG A 397 14.35 -4.64 -14.51
CA ARG A 397 12.90 -4.47 -14.56
C ARG A 397 12.32 -4.51 -13.14
N VAL A 398 11.45 -3.58 -12.80
CA VAL A 398 10.69 -3.65 -11.56
C VAL A 398 9.66 -4.75 -11.67
N VAL A 399 9.89 -5.87 -10.99
CA VAL A 399 9.00 -7.04 -10.98
C VAL A 399 7.96 -6.98 -9.87
N SER A 400 8.22 -6.22 -8.81
CA SER A 400 7.29 -5.99 -7.71
C SER A 400 7.61 -4.71 -6.97
N THR A 401 6.71 -4.28 -6.11
CA THR A 401 6.92 -3.18 -5.17
C THR A 401 6.49 -3.64 -3.78
N VAL A 402 7.32 -3.39 -2.78
CA VAL A 402 6.99 -3.56 -1.37
C VAL A 402 6.59 -2.20 -0.84
N GLY A 403 5.35 -2.05 -0.41
CA GLY A 403 4.80 -0.80 0.09
C GLY A 403 5.30 -0.42 1.50
N PRO A 404 4.87 0.75 2.01
CA PRO A 404 5.12 1.16 3.40
C PRO A 404 4.48 0.21 4.41
N ALA A 405 4.98 0.22 5.66
CA ALA A 405 4.49 -0.66 6.73
C ALA A 405 2.98 -0.52 7.02
N GLU A 406 2.43 0.67 6.84
CA GLU A 406 1.00 0.95 7.06
C GLU A 406 0.09 0.30 6.00
N THR A 407 0.60 0.06 4.79
CA THR A 407 -0.23 -0.39 3.65
C THR A 407 0.15 -1.75 3.10
N ASP A 408 1.37 -2.24 3.34
CA ASP A 408 1.87 -3.52 2.80
C ASP A 408 2.76 -4.27 3.80
N TYR A 409 2.23 -4.53 4.98
CA TYR A 409 2.93 -5.32 6.00
C TYR A 409 3.30 -6.73 5.49
N ASP A 410 2.44 -7.34 4.67
CA ASP A 410 2.70 -8.67 4.07
C ASP A 410 3.91 -8.65 3.13
N GLY A 411 4.09 -7.60 2.33
CA GLY A 411 5.26 -7.46 1.46
C GLY A 411 6.57 -7.31 2.26
N LEU A 412 6.51 -6.58 3.37
CA LEU A 412 7.63 -6.46 4.30
C LEU A 412 7.94 -7.78 4.99
N LEU A 413 6.93 -8.55 5.40
CA LEU A 413 7.11 -9.88 6.00
C LEU A 413 7.75 -10.87 5.02
N ILE A 414 7.33 -10.87 3.76
CA ILE A 414 7.95 -11.68 2.70
C ILE A 414 9.44 -11.33 2.56
N SER A 415 9.77 -10.03 2.55
CA SER A 415 11.16 -9.58 2.50
C SER A 415 11.95 -10.01 3.73
N GLN A 416 11.36 -9.94 4.93
CA GLN A 416 12.00 -10.40 6.17
C GLN A 416 12.25 -11.90 6.16
N VAL A 417 11.26 -12.73 5.78
CA VAL A 417 11.43 -14.18 5.65
C VAL A 417 12.50 -14.52 4.62
N SER A 418 12.57 -13.79 3.50
CA SER A 418 13.61 -13.96 2.48
C SER A 418 15.02 -13.71 3.06
N GLN A 419 15.20 -12.67 3.87
CA GLN A 419 16.45 -12.37 4.56
C GLN A 419 16.80 -13.43 5.60
N ASP A 420 15.83 -13.85 6.41
CA ASP A 420 16.01 -14.91 7.40
C ASP A 420 16.49 -16.21 6.73
N MET A 421 15.84 -16.58 5.62
CA MET A 421 16.26 -17.74 4.82
C MET A 421 17.71 -17.63 4.32
N ALA A 422 18.13 -16.45 3.90
CA ALA A 422 19.50 -16.23 3.41
C ALA A 422 20.52 -16.40 4.56
N ILE A 423 20.25 -15.84 5.73
CA ILE A 423 21.10 -15.96 6.92
C ILE A 423 21.24 -17.43 7.35
N TYR A 424 20.12 -18.14 7.48
CA TYR A 424 20.12 -19.54 7.90
C TYR A 424 20.66 -20.51 6.84
N SER A 425 20.79 -20.10 5.57
CA SER A 425 21.33 -20.97 4.52
C SER A 425 22.82 -21.28 4.70
N VAL A 426 23.57 -20.41 5.38
CA VAL A 426 24.99 -20.67 5.68
C VAL A 426 25.13 -21.90 6.61
N SER A 427 24.32 -21.95 7.66
CA SER A 427 24.34 -23.10 8.58
C SER A 427 23.66 -24.34 7.96
N LEU A 428 22.65 -24.18 7.11
CA LEU A 428 22.02 -25.29 6.39
C LEU A 428 23.03 -26.02 5.48
N ASP A 429 23.83 -25.25 4.73
CA ASP A 429 24.91 -25.81 3.89
C ASP A 429 25.86 -26.67 4.71
N PHE A 430 26.31 -26.15 5.85
CA PHE A 430 27.23 -26.85 6.73
C PHE A 430 26.62 -28.13 7.32
N VAL A 431 25.37 -28.07 7.79
CA VAL A 431 24.65 -29.23 8.36
C VAL A 431 24.36 -30.29 7.32
N LEU A 432 23.91 -29.92 6.12
CA LEU A 432 23.67 -30.89 5.03
C LEU A 432 24.97 -31.59 4.61
N LYS A 433 26.05 -30.83 4.44
CA LYS A 433 27.35 -31.42 4.12
C LYS A 433 27.78 -32.44 5.18
N ARG A 434 27.65 -32.08 6.46
CA ARG A 434 28.01 -32.96 7.57
C ARG A 434 27.10 -34.20 7.65
N ALA A 435 25.81 -34.05 7.42
CA ALA A 435 24.88 -35.17 7.39
C ALA A 435 25.23 -36.17 6.26
N ILE A 436 25.57 -35.64 5.07
CA ILE A 436 26.00 -36.48 3.92
C ILE A 436 27.26 -37.26 4.27
N GLU A 437 28.27 -36.62 4.87
CA GLU A 437 29.54 -37.26 5.24
C GLU A 437 29.37 -38.30 6.35
N GLU A 438 28.71 -37.97 7.48
CA GLU A 438 28.58 -38.84 8.65
C GLU A 438 27.66 -40.05 8.41
N HIS A 439 26.60 -39.87 7.63
CA HIS A 439 25.65 -40.96 7.33
C HIS A 439 25.85 -41.61 5.98
N SER A 440 26.93 -41.27 5.25
CA SER A 440 27.21 -41.78 3.91
C SER A 440 26.00 -41.71 2.99
N LEU A 441 25.31 -40.57 2.96
CA LEU A 441 24.04 -40.37 2.25
C LEU A 441 24.28 -40.38 0.74
N GLY A 442 24.06 -41.52 0.11
CA GLY A 442 24.03 -41.65 -1.35
C GLY A 442 22.64 -41.31 -1.93
N PRO A 443 22.54 -41.16 -3.29
CA PRO A 443 21.27 -40.84 -3.95
C PRO A 443 20.14 -41.82 -3.60
N GLN A 444 20.44 -43.14 -3.53
CA GLN A 444 19.46 -44.16 -3.18
C GLN A 444 18.86 -43.96 -1.79
N VAL A 445 19.71 -43.70 -0.79
CA VAL A 445 19.26 -43.52 0.61
C VAL A 445 18.29 -42.37 0.72
N ILE A 446 18.62 -41.22 0.10
CA ILE A 446 17.75 -40.06 0.09
C ILE A 446 16.45 -40.34 -0.64
N VAL A 447 16.51 -40.95 -1.84
CA VAL A 447 15.31 -41.24 -2.63
C VAL A 447 14.40 -42.25 -1.92
N GLU A 448 14.94 -43.28 -1.27
CA GLU A 448 14.16 -44.24 -0.48
C GLU A 448 13.43 -43.54 0.66
N TYR A 449 14.12 -42.61 1.35
CA TYR A 449 13.48 -41.81 2.38
C TYR A 449 12.34 -40.96 1.84
N LEU A 450 12.53 -40.25 0.68
CA LEU A 450 11.48 -39.46 0.03
C LEU A 450 10.27 -40.36 -0.31
N TYR A 451 10.48 -41.50 -0.92
CA TYR A 451 9.42 -42.42 -1.36
C TYR A 451 8.79 -43.26 -0.25
N ALA A 452 9.23 -43.11 0.99
CA ALA A 452 8.49 -43.59 2.15
C ALA A 452 7.21 -42.75 2.37
N SER A 453 7.10 -41.57 1.74
CA SER A 453 5.90 -40.75 1.69
C SER A 453 5.11 -40.99 0.39
N THR A 454 3.77 -41.02 0.49
CA THR A 454 2.87 -41.28 -0.65
C THR A 454 2.69 -40.07 -1.57
N VAL A 455 3.23 -38.92 -1.19
CA VAL A 455 3.10 -37.68 -1.98
C VAL A 455 4.04 -37.65 -3.20
N PHE A 456 5.03 -38.54 -3.26
CA PHE A 456 5.96 -38.64 -4.36
C PHE A 456 5.44 -39.62 -5.42
N PRO A 457 5.06 -39.16 -6.64
CA PRO A 457 4.57 -40.06 -7.68
C PRO A 457 5.66 -41.00 -8.17
N SER A 458 5.35 -42.31 -8.30
CA SER A 458 6.32 -43.34 -8.75
C SER A 458 6.91 -43.03 -10.12
N SER A 459 6.14 -42.40 -11.02
CA SER A 459 6.59 -41.95 -12.34
C SER A 459 7.70 -40.90 -12.32
N GLN A 460 7.97 -40.25 -11.18
CA GLN A 460 9.00 -39.22 -11.02
C GLN A 460 10.28 -39.76 -10.36
N ARG A 461 10.32 -41.04 -9.97
CA ARG A 461 11.40 -41.61 -9.15
C ARG A 461 12.77 -41.49 -9.79
N GLU A 462 12.90 -41.82 -11.07
CA GLU A 462 14.18 -41.75 -11.79
C GLU A 462 14.69 -40.32 -11.95
N LEU A 463 13.77 -39.36 -12.21
CA LEU A 463 14.11 -37.94 -12.33
C LEU A 463 14.55 -37.35 -10.99
N LEU A 464 13.86 -37.69 -9.90
CA LEU A 464 14.27 -37.28 -8.56
C LEU A 464 15.61 -37.88 -8.18
N ALA A 465 15.83 -39.17 -8.48
CA ALA A 465 17.12 -39.85 -8.24
C ALA A 465 18.26 -39.15 -9.01
N SER A 466 18.03 -38.81 -10.28
CA SER A 466 19.00 -38.07 -11.09
C SER A 466 19.28 -36.67 -10.49
N GLY A 467 18.24 -35.93 -10.09
CA GLY A 467 18.41 -34.59 -9.49
C GLY A 467 19.19 -34.63 -8.17
N ILE A 468 18.91 -35.61 -7.31
CA ILE A 468 19.66 -35.82 -6.05
C ILE A 468 21.10 -36.25 -6.34
N ALA A 469 21.35 -37.13 -7.33
CA ALA A 469 22.70 -37.48 -7.73
C ALA A 469 23.51 -36.26 -8.19
N LYS A 470 22.92 -35.43 -9.04
CA LYS A 470 23.54 -34.15 -9.47
C LYS A 470 23.84 -33.20 -8.33
N TYR A 471 22.94 -33.09 -7.37
CA TYR A 471 23.18 -32.32 -6.15
C TYR A 471 24.38 -32.81 -5.36
N LEU A 472 24.49 -34.14 -5.14
CA LEU A 472 25.60 -34.74 -4.41
C LEU A 472 26.94 -34.67 -5.18
N GLU A 473 26.90 -34.66 -6.52
CA GLU A 473 28.06 -34.46 -7.40
C GLU A 473 28.52 -32.97 -7.41
N GLY A 474 27.75 -32.04 -6.88
CA GLY A 474 28.04 -30.61 -6.94
C GLY A 474 27.63 -29.95 -8.27
N ASP A 475 26.93 -30.65 -9.15
CA ASP A 475 26.34 -30.12 -10.39
C ASP A 475 24.99 -29.43 -10.07
N TYR A 476 25.07 -28.27 -9.45
CA TYR A 476 23.88 -27.53 -8.98
C TYR A 476 23.04 -26.98 -10.12
N LEU A 477 23.63 -26.72 -11.30
CA LEU A 477 22.90 -26.31 -12.48
C LEU A 477 21.89 -27.40 -12.89
N SER A 478 22.38 -28.62 -13.10
CA SER A 478 21.52 -29.74 -13.46
C SER A 478 20.55 -30.11 -12.34
N ALA A 479 21.01 -30.11 -11.09
CA ALA A 479 20.19 -30.43 -9.93
C ALA A 479 18.99 -29.50 -9.84
N ASN A 480 19.19 -28.18 -9.91
CA ASN A 480 18.12 -27.18 -9.75
C ASN A 480 17.12 -27.24 -10.91
N HIS A 481 17.58 -27.46 -12.16
CA HIS A 481 16.67 -27.63 -13.30
C HIS A 481 15.82 -28.91 -13.17
N ILE A 482 16.37 -29.98 -12.60
CA ILE A 482 15.63 -31.22 -12.43
C ILE A 482 14.69 -31.13 -11.22
N LEU A 483 15.17 -30.66 -10.06
CA LEU A 483 14.41 -30.73 -8.82
C LEU A 483 13.26 -29.72 -8.76
N THR A 484 13.44 -28.49 -9.29
CA THR A 484 12.42 -27.44 -9.22
C THR A 484 11.07 -27.86 -9.83
N PRO A 485 10.99 -28.38 -11.08
CA PRO A 485 9.71 -28.86 -11.62
C PRO A 485 9.15 -30.07 -10.86
N ARG A 486 9.99 -30.87 -10.22
CA ARG A 486 9.53 -32.05 -9.43
C ARG A 486 8.85 -31.63 -8.14
N ILE A 487 9.32 -30.56 -7.49
CA ILE A 487 8.65 -29.94 -6.34
C ILE A 487 7.22 -29.53 -6.72
N GLU A 488 7.03 -28.91 -7.87
CA GLU A 488 5.69 -28.51 -8.35
C GLU A 488 4.77 -29.75 -8.59
N VAL A 489 5.32 -30.84 -9.11
CA VAL A 489 4.54 -32.10 -9.27
C VAL A 489 4.11 -32.65 -7.92
N VAL A 490 5.00 -32.64 -6.93
CA VAL A 490 4.68 -33.10 -5.57
C VAL A 490 3.63 -32.19 -4.91
N LEU A 491 3.74 -30.86 -5.05
CA LEU A 491 2.72 -29.93 -4.54
C LEU A 491 1.32 -30.23 -5.12
N ARG A 492 1.22 -30.46 -6.43
CA ARG A 492 -0.05 -30.87 -7.04
C ARG A 492 -0.58 -32.17 -6.46
N LYS A 493 0.32 -33.15 -6.27
CA LYS A 493 -0.06 -34.45 -5.69
C LYS A 493 -0.59 -34.31 -4.26
N ILE A 494 0.00 -33.44 -3.46
CA ILE A 494 -0.47 -33.13 -2.11
C ILE A 494 -1.89 -32.53 -2.15
N VAL A 495 -2.13 -31.54 -3.02
CA VAL A 495 -3.45 -30.93 -3.19
C VAL A 495 -4.50 -31.96 -3.66
N GLU A 496 -4.15 -32.82 -4.63
CA GLU A 496 -5.05 -33.89 -5.11
C GLU A 496 -5.41 -34.88 -4.00
N GLN A 497 -4.42 -35.31 -3.20
CA GLN A 497 -4.64 -36.26 -2.11
C GLN A 497 -5.48 -35.67 -0.96
N SER A 498 -5.48 -34.34 -0.82
CA SER A 498 -6.37 -33.64 0.14
C SER A 498 -7.78 -33.37 -0.40
N GLY A 499 -8.08 -33.80 -1.64
CA GLY A 499 -9.35 -33.52 -2.28
C GLY A 499 -9.45 -32.14 -2.94
N GLY A 500 -8.35 -31.40 -3.00
CA GLY A 500 -8.29 -30.08 -3.59
C GLY A 500 -8.26 -30.08 -5.12
N ARG A 501 -8.52 -28.90 -5.70
CA ARG A 501 -8.57 -28.71 -7.16
C ARG A 501 -7.21 -28.28 -7.68
N VAL A 502 -6.68 -29.04 -8.66
CA VAL A 502 -5.44 -28.69 -9.37
C VAL A 502 -5.67 -28.13 -10.76
N LEU A 503 -6.92 -28.14 -11.23
CA LEU A 503 -7.33 -27.62 -12.54
C LEU A 503 -8.10 -26.30 -12.40
N LYS A 504 -7.94 -25.43 -13.38
CA LYS A 504 -8.74 -24.20 -13.59
C LYS A 504 -9.22 -24.14 -15.04
N GLU A 505 -10.36 -23.49 -15.25
CA GLU A 505 -10.97 -23.32 -16.57
C GLU A 505 -10.11 -22.39 -17.45
N ALA A 506 -9.96 -22.77 -18.71
CA ALA A 506 -9.25 -21.99 -19.71
C ALA A 506 -10.19 -21.00 -20.43
N ARG A 507 -9.69 -19.82 -20.80
CA ARG A 507 -10.48 -18.79 -21.50
C ARG A 507 -11.07 -19.27 -22.85
N ALA A 508 -10.39 -20.20 -23.51
CA ALA A 508 -10.79 -20.77 -24.80
C ALA A 508 -11.56 -22.11 -24.66
N GLY A 509 -12.01 -22.46 -23.46
CA GLY A 509 -12.55 -23.76 -23.12
C GLY A 509 -11.46 -24.78 -22.77
N GLY A 510 -11.82 -25.85 -22.05
CA GLY A 510 -10.86 -26.82 -21.51
C GLY A 510 -10.29 -26.42 -20.15
N PHE A 511 -9.20 -27.06 -19.73
CA PHE A 511 -8.66 -26.90 -18.39
C PHE A 511 -7.14 -26.72 -18.43
N TYR A 512 -6.64 -25.80 -17.59
CA TYR A 512 -5.23 -25.63 -17.28
C TYR A 512 -4.92 -26.11 -15.87
N LEU A 513 -3.66 -26.50 -15.64
CA LEU A 513 -3.16 -26.70 -14.28
C LEU A 513 -3.05 -25.35 -13.55
N ARG A 514 -3.43 -25.32 -12.28
CA ARG A 514 -3.16 -24.18 -11.40
C ARG A 514 -1.65 -24.00 -11.24
N ASN A 515 -1.20 -22.75 -11.19
CA ASN A 515 0.21 -22.44 -10.95
C ASN A 515 0.59 -22.65 -9.47
N VAL A 516 1.89 -22.60 -9.17
CA VAL A 516 2.40 -22.87 -7.81
C VAL A 516 1.83 -21.89 -6.78
N ASP A 517 1.75 -20.60 -7.12
CA ASP A 517 1.22 -19.58 -6.21
C ASP A 517 -0.27 -19.81 -5.89
N GLU A 518 -1.07 -20.14 -6.91
CA GLU A 518 -2.49 -20.48 -6.73
C GLU A 518 -2.70 -21.74 -5.88
N LEU A 519 -1.78 -22.70 -5.94
CA LEU A 519 -1.82 -23.89 -5.10
C LEU A 519 -1.47 -23.54 -3.65
N LEU A 520 -0.38 -22.81 -3.43
CA LEU A 520 0.12 -22.47 -2.10
C LEU A 520 -0.80 -21.52 -1.34
N CYS A 521 -1.62 -20.73 -2.04
CA CYS A 521 -2.66 -19.87 -1.44
C CYS A 521 -4.01 -20.59 -1.23
N SER A 522 -4.12 -21.88 -1.57
CA SER A 522 -5.37 -22.63 -1.41
C SER A 522 -5.63 -23.02 0.05
N GLU A 523 -6.92 -23.12 0.41
CA GLU A 523 -7.33 -23.54 1.74
C GLU A 523 -6.79 -24.95 2.09
N GLU A 524 -6.75 -25.84 1.12
CA GLU A 524 -6.23 -27.20 1.28
C GLU A 524 -4.77 -27.18 1.74
N MET A 525 -3.93 -26.37 1.08
CA MET A 525 -2.51 -26.24 1.45
C MET A 525 -2.34 -25.60 2.82
N LEU A 526 -3.11 -24.56 3.14
CA LEU A 526 -3.11 -23.92 4.46
C LEU A 526 -3.55 -24.91 5.58
N ASN A 527 -4.53 -25.77 5.30
CA ASN A 527 -4.99 -26.78 6.25
C ASN A 527 -3.97 -27.91 6.47
N ILE A 528 -3.16 -28.26 5.45
CA ILE A 528 -2.14 -29.31 5.57
C ILE A 528 -0.88 -28.79 6.25
N PHE A 529 -0.38 -27.65 5.80
CA PHE A 529 0.93 -27.15 6.16
C PHE A 529 0.92 -26.00 7.17
N GLY A 530 -0.20 -25.31 7.30
CA GLY A 530 -0.27 -24.07 8.05
C GLY A 530 0.34 -22.87 7.30
N SER A 531 0.22 -21.70 7.91
CA SER A 531 0.67 -20.43 7.32
C SER A 531 2.18 -20.36 7.11
N ASP A 532 2.97 -20.89 8.06
CA ASP A 532 4.43 -20.79 8.06
C ASP A 532 5.07 -21.52 6.88
N ILE A 533 4.65 -22.76 6.66
CA ILE A 533 5.17 -23.57 5.54
C ILE A 533 4.69 -23.01 4.19
N CYS A 534 3.43 -22.61 4.09
CA CYS A 534 2.90 -22.01 2.86
C CYS A 534 3.64 -20.73 2.50
N LEU A 535 3.92 -19.86 3.48
CA LEU A 535 4.69 -18.63 3.25
C LEU A 535 6.13 -18.96 2.85
N TYR A 536 6.79 -19.88 3.55
CA TYR A 536 8.14 -20.34 3.19
C TYR A 536 8.22 -20.80 1.74
N LEU A 537 7.28 -21.67 1.32
CA LEU A 537 7.24 -22.20 -0.04
C LEU A 537 6.95 -21.08 -1.07
N ARG A 538 6.07 -20.12 -0.76
CA ARG A 538 5.82 -18.97 -1.63
C ARG A 538 7.06 -18.10 -1.78
N VAL A 539 7.72 -17.73 -0.68
CA VAL A 539 8.94 -16.91 -0.69
C VAL A 539 10.05 -17.59 -1.49
N LEU A 540 10.21 -18.90 -1.34
CA LEU A 540 11.23 -19.64 -2.06
C LEU A 540 10.90 -19.79 -3.55
N LEU A 541 9.64 -20.15 -3.89
CA LEU A 541 9.33 -20.68 -5.22
C LEU A 541 8.69 -19.68 -6.17
N SER A 542 7.77 -18.80 -5.71
CA SER A 542 6.87 -18.08 -6.61
C SER A 542 6.67 -16.60 -6.34
N ASP A 543 6.98 -16.08 -5.15
CA ASP A 543 6.77 -14.66 -4.86
C ASP A 543 7.95 -13.81 -5.37
N PRO A 544 7.72 -12.83 -6.27
CA PRO A 544 8.78 -12.00 -6.82
C PRO A 544 9.48 -11.08 -5.79
N ARG A 545 8.89 -10.91 -4.58
CA ARG A 545 9.50 -10.20 -3.46
C ARG A 545 10.43 -11.09 -2.63
N GLY A 546 10.42 -12.40 -2.89
CA GLY A 546 11.27 -13.43 -2.29
C GLY A 546 12.35 -13.95 -3.24
N TRP A 547 12.65 -15.22 -3.15
CA TRP A 547 13.67 -15.86 -3.98
C TRP A 547 13.17 -16.26 -5.38
N ASN A 548 11.87 -16.48 -5.55
CA ASN A 548 11.19 -16.70 -6.83
C ASN A 548 11.79 -17.83 -7.72
N VAL A 549 12.47 -18.79 -7.12
CA VAL A 549 13.33 -19.78 -7.77
C VAL A 549 12.63 -20.55 -8.88
N ARG A 550 11.37 -20.97 -8.67
CA ARG A 550 10.63 -21.74 -9.67
C ARG A 550 10.36 -20.91 -10.93
N ASN A 551 9.97 -19.66 -10.76
CA ASN A 551 9.67 -18.80 -11.91
C ASN A 551 10.95 -18.49 -12.69
N ASP A 552 12.05 -18.17 -12.01
CA ASP A 552 13.31 -17.85 -12.65
C ASP A 552 13.86 -19.06 -13.42
N ILE A 553 13.85 -20.27 -12.83
CA ILE A 553 14.38 -21.47 -13.49
C ILE A 553 13.44 -21.96 -14.59
N CYS A 554 12.13 -22.07 -14.33
CA CYS A 554 11.20 -22.66 -15.30
C CYS A 554 10.87 -21.76 -16.49
N HIS A 555 11.03 -20.43 -16.35
CA HIS A 555 10.84 -19.47 -17.44
C HIS A 555 12.15 -19.10 -18.15
N GLY A 556 13.29 -19.71 -17.76
CA GLY A 556 14.59 -19.43 -18.36
C GLY A 556 15.17 -18.06 -18.02
N LEU A 557 14.70 -17.44 -16.92
CA LEU A 557 15.19 -16.16 -16.40
C LEU A 557 16.39 -16.34 -15.45
N GLY A 558 16.64 -17.59 -15.02
CA GLY A 558 17.69 -17.93 -14.08
C GLY A 558 19.08 -17.71 -14.67
N VAL A 559 19.95 -17.08 -13.88
CA VAL A 559 21.39 -16.94 -14.16
C VAL A 559 22.18 -17.66 -13.04
N ASP A 560 23.51 -17.64 -13.09
CA ASP A 560 24.41 -18.42 -12.24
C ASP A 560 24.05 -18.50 -10.76
N ALA A 561 23.54 -17.43 -10.16
CA ALA A 561 23.15 -17.44 -8.74
C ALA A 561 21.88 -18.26 -8.45
N CYS A 562 20.97 -18.45 -9.44
CA CYS A 562 19.84 -19.37 -9.33
C CYS A 562 20.26 -20.84 -9.33
N PHE A 563 21.50 -21.10 -9.71
CA PHE A 563 22.11 -22.43 -9.76
C PHE A 563 23.18 -22.63 -8.70
N SER A 564 23.11 -21.86 -7.62
CA SER A 564 24.02 -21.97 -6.49
C SER A 564 23.70 -23.17 -5.60
N LYS A 565 24.69 -23.60 -4.81
CA LYS A 565 24.51 -24.61 -3.77
C LYS A 565 23.40 -24.21 -2.77
N THR A 566 23.34 -22.94 -2.39
CA THR A 566 22.32 -22.41 -1.48
C THR A 566 20.90 -22.70 -1.96
N ILE A 567 20.62 -22.50 -3.24
CA ILE A 567 19.31 -22.83 -3.84
C ILE A 567 19.09 -24.34 -3.82
N SER A 568 20.09 -25.15 -4.22
CA SER A 568 20.00 -26.60 -4.19
C SER A 568 19.69 -27.15 -2.79
N ASP A 569 20.37 -26.63 -1.77
CA ASP A 569 20.17 -27.00 -0.36
C ASP A 569 18.71 -26.71 0.07
N ARG A 570 18.15 -25.56 -0.33
CA ARG A 570 16.75 -25.23 -0.05
C ARG A 570 15.76 -26.11 -0.82
N LEU A 571 16.05 -26.49 -2.06
CA LEU A 571 15.21 -27.42 -2.80
C LEU A 571 15.23 -28.83 -2.17
N VAL A 572 16.42 -29.29 -1.73
CA VAL A 572 16.54 -30.55 -0.97
C VAL A 572 15.78 -30.46 0.36
N HIS A 573 15.90 -29.35 1.09
CA HIS A 573 15.13 -29.12 2.32
C HIS A 573 13.62 -29.22 2.08
N VAL A 574 13.09 -28.64 0.99
CA VAL A 574 11.67 -28.75 0.62
C VAL A 574 11.26 -30.20 0.32
N LEU A 575 12.09 -30.96 -0.37
CA LEU A 575 11.83 -32.39 -0.62
C LEU A 575 11.80 -33.18 0.69
N LEU A 576 12.72 -32.93 1.62
CA LEU A 576 12.73 -33.54 2.95
C LEU A 576 11.49 -33.13 3.77
N LEU A 577 11.03 -31.88 3.64
CA LEU A 577 9.79 -31.40 4.25
C LEU A 577 8.58 -32.19 3.75
N PHE A 578 8.43 -32.36 2.46
CA PHE A 578 7.33 -33.14 1.89
C PHE A 578 7.41 -34.62 2.29
N ALA A 579 8.59 -35.16 2.48
CA ALA A 579 8.80 -36.51 2.96
C ALA A 579 8.34 -36.75 4.40
N GLN A 580 8.07 -35.69 5.19
CA GLN A 580 7.46 -35.83 6.52
C GLN A 580 5.96 -36.19 6.46
N LEU A 581 5.30 -35.94 5.33
CA LEU A 581 3.89 -36.29 5.18
C LEU A 581 3.71 -37.81 5.16
N ARG A 582 2.89 -38.31 6.04
CA ARG A 582 2.55 -39.73 6.16
C ARG A 582 1.03 -39.91 6.04
N PRO A 583 0.54 -40.99 5.41
CA PRO A 583 -0.88 -41.29 5.42
C PRO A 583 -1.37 -41.43 6.87
N LYS A 584 -2.55 -40.88 7.17
CA LYS A 584 -3.22 -41.21 8.44
C LYS A 584 -3.43 -42.71 8.46
N THR A 585 -2.82 -43.41 9.41
CA THR A 585 -3.23 -44.77 9.77
C THR A 585 -4.64 -44.66 10.30
N VAL A 586 -5.61 -45.22 9.55
CA VAL A 586 -7.01 -45.34 9.93
C VAL A 586 -7.12 -46.34 11.08
#